data_4fd3d07d1b3ea3c78c1c3fe2a8fad57f
#
_entry.id   4fd3d07d1b3ea3c78c1c3fe2a8fad57f
#
_cell.length_a   1.000
_cell.length_b   1.000
_cell.length_c   1.000
_cell.angle_alpha   90.00
_cell.angle_beta   90.00
_cell.angle_gamma   90.00
#
_symmetry.space_group_name_H-M   'P 1'
#
loop_
_entity.id
_entity.type
_entity.pdbx_description
1 polymer ?
#
loop_
_entity_poly.entity_id
_entity_poly.type
_entity_poly.pdbx_seq_one_letter_code
_entity_poly.pdbx_strand_id
1 'polypeptide(L)'
;MDEPRATDPRKPRNPSAARSITSEVRSGERFAAPLGSLKSGCLRFTNGAHRVVIRADLRMGGLYRARFGDRMPTIWVQGGVVTIRHPQVPSCDWLGCRSERSAEVELNARVPWDVEIRGGASRLVADLRGLRLGSFSLHGGVGRLEVALPAPSGTVAMVILGGASNVAIRRPAGVTARLRVEGGATNLRLDDKHIGAAGGELDLRSRDYDRATDRYDVAVTGGANNLSIDEGADLDR
;
A
#
# COMPACT_ATOMS: atom_id res chain seq x y z
N MET A 1 -5.97 1.34 -68.52
CA MET A 1 -5.03 0.38 -67.90
C MET A 1 -4.77 0.90 -66.50
N ASP A 2 -5.60 0.52 -65.55
CA ASP A 2 -5.46 0.89 -64.15
C ASP A 2 -4.78 -0.25 -63.39
N GLU A 3 -3.67 0.06 -62.76
CA GLU A 3 -2.91 -0.86 -61.92
C GLU A 3 -3.49 -0.88 -60.50
N PRO A 4 -3.74 -2.02 -59.91
CA PRO A 4 -4.26 -2.08 -58.55
C PRO A 4 -3.14 -1.88 -57.54
N ARG A 5 -3.31 -0.88 -56.65
CA ARG A 5 -2.47 -0.58 -55.48
C ARG A 5 -2.48 -1.79 -54.49
N ALA A 6 -1.29 -2.33 -54.30
CA ALA A 6 -1.04 -3.35 -53.27
C ALA A 6 -1.25 -2.80 -51.86
N THR A 7 -2.10 -3.47 -51.07
CA THR A 7 -2.31 -3.24 -49.65
C THR A 7 -1.17 -3.85 -48.84
N ASP A 8 -0.46 -3.05 -48.05
CA ASP A 8 0.60 -3.45 -47.14
C ASP A 8 0.03 -4.22 -45.93
N PRO A 9 0.46 -5.48 -45.65
CA PRO A 9 -0.09 -6.32 -44.58
C PRO A 9 0.59 -6.13 -43.23
N ARG A 10 1.31 -5.04 -42.93
CA ARG A 10 2.10 -4.87 -41.68
C ARG A 10 1.60 -3.79 -40.74
N LYS A 11 0.30 -3.56 -40.65
CA LYS A 11 -0.22 -2.73 -39.59
C LYS A 11 -0.58 -3.62 -38.38
N PRO A 12 0.12 -3.55 -37.24
CA PRO A 12 -0.24 -4.34 -36.08
C PRO A 12 -1.61 -3.89 -35.60
N ARG A 13 -2.53 -4.87 -35.49
CA ARG A 13 -3.83 -4.66 -34.88
C ARG A 13 -3.62 -4.27 -33.42
N ASN A 14 -4.11 -3.10 -33.09
CA ASN A 14 -4.15 -2.54 -31.75
C ASN A 14 -4.85 -3.56 -30.81
N PRO A 15 -4.18 -4.08 -29.73
CA PRO A 15 -4.86 -4.98 -28.83
C PRO A 15 -5.88 -4.19 -28.02
N SER A 16 -7.10 -4.59 -28.17
CA SER A 16 -8.26 -4.42 -27.31
C SER A 16 -8.18 -3.24 -26.33
N ALA A 17 -8.95 -2.20 -26.60
CA ALA A 17 -9.18 -1.07 -25.71
C ALA A 17 -9.63 -1.58 -24.33
N ALA A 18 -8.69 -1.58 -23.39
CA ALA A 18 -9.00 -1.73 -21.97
C ALA A 18 -9.99 -0.61 -21.62
N ARG A 19 -11.20 -0.97 -21.22
CA ARG A 19 -12.20 -0.02 -20.76
C ARG A 19 -11.67 0.65 -19.50
N SER A 20 -11.09 1.83 -19.65
CA SER A 20 -10.83 2.74 -18.53
C SER A 20 -12.19 3.23 -18.04
N ILE A 21 -12.60 2.77 -16.88
CA ILE A 21 -13.75 3.38 -16.19
C ILE A 21 -13.22 4.64 -15.54
N THR A 22 -13.18 5.74 -16.29
CA THR A 22 -12.96 7.07 -15.75
C THR A 22 -14.31 7.59 -15.30
N SER A 23 -14.60 7.53 -14.01
CA SER A 23 -15.78 8.19 -13.46
C SER A 23 -15.33 9.50 -12.81
N GLU A 24 -15.78 10.61 -13.35
CA GLU A 24 -15.81 11.89 -12.63
C GLU A 24 -16.90 11.80 -11.56
N VAL A 25 -16.54 11.93 -10.29
CA VAL A 25 -17.45 11.67 -9.20
C VAL A 25 -17.40 12.77 -8.15
N ARG A 26 -18.56 13.03 -7.55
CA ARG A 26 -18.77 14.08 -6.55
C ARG A 26 -18.32 13.62 -5.16
N SER A 27 -17.89 14.56 -4.32
CA SER A 27 -17.50 14.32 -2.92
C SER A 27 -18.55 13.46 -2.18
N GLY A 28 -18.07 12.37 -1.52
CA GLY A 28 -18.91 11.43 -0.77
C GLY A 28 -19.38 10.19 -1.51
N GLU A 29 -19.11 10.04 -2.82
CA GLU A 29 -19.49 8.83 -3.55
C GLU A 29 -18.60 7.62 -3.25
N ARG A 30 -19.20 6.44 -3.38
CA ARG A 30 -18.53 5.15 -3.20
C ARG A 30 -18.10 4.60 -4.55
N PHE A 31 -16.83 4.27 -4.66
CA PHE A 31 -16.29 3.57 -5.81
C PHE A 31 -16.21 2.10 -5.53
N ALA A 32 -16.51 1.28 -6.51
CA ALA A 32 -16.39 -0.16 -6.43
C ALA A 32 -16.12 -0.74 -7.80
N ALA A 33 -15.52 -1.93 -7.84
CA ALA A 33 -15.40 -2.73 -9.04
C ALA A 33 -15.84 -4.17 -8.75
N PRO A 34 -16.37 -4.89 -9.73
CA PRO A 34 -16.71 -6.31 -9.57
C PRO A 34 -15.42 -7.13 -9.40
N LEU A 35 -15.50 -8.18 -8.61
CA LEU A 35 -14.40 -9.14 -8.46
C LEU A 35 -14.19 -9.95 -9.76
N GLY A 36 -15.28 -10.35 -10.42
CA GLY A 36 -15.22 -11.17 -11.62
C GLY A 36 -14.45 -12.47 -11.38
N SER A 37 -13.59 -12.83 -12.34
CA SER A 37 -12.71 -14.01 -12.28
C SER A 37 -11.31 -13.74 -11.73
N LEU A 38 -11.09 -12.57 -11.12
CA LEU A 38 -9.79 -12.18 -10.60
C LEU A 38 -9.36 -13.08 -9.44
N LYS A 39 -8.11 -13.56 -9.50
CA LYS A 39 -7.51 -14.42 -8.46
C LYS A 39 -6.65 -13.66 -7.47
N SER A 40 -6.29 -12.42 -7.77
CA SER A 40 -5.49 -11.53 -6.91
C SER A 40 -5.84 -10.08 -7.20
N GLY A 41 -5.51 -9.20 -6.26
CA GLY A 41 -5.64 -7.76 -6.39
C GLY A 41 -4.33 -7.04 -6.09
N CYS A 42 -4.13 -5.87 -6.69
CA CYS A 42 -3.08 -4.94 -6.33
C CYS A 42 -3.71 -3.57 -6.10
N LEU A 43 -3.53 -3.01 -4.90
CA LEU A 43 -3.93 -1.64 -4.60
C LEU A 43 -2.73 -0.73 -4.81
N ARG A 44 -2.83 0.24 -5.73
CA ARG A 44 -1.76 1.18 -6.02
C ARG A 44 -2.21 2.62 -5.85
N PHE A 45 -1.59 3.34 -4.92
CA PHE A 45 -1.71 4.79 -4.84
C PHE A 45 -0.57 5.46 -5.60
N THR A 46 -0.88 6.58 -6.28
CA THR A 46 0.13 7.42 -6.95
C THR A 46 -0.06 8.88 -6.58
N ASN A 47 1.05 9.64 -6.54
CA ASN A 47 1.13 11.07 -6.15
C ASN A 47 0.89 11.33 -4.65
N GLY A 48 1.08 10.32 -3.81
CA GLY A 48 0.95 10.46 -2.36
C GLY A 48 -0.48 10.73 -1.88
N ALA A 49 -0.66 10.68 -0.57
CA ALA A 49 -1.91 11.03 0.10
C ALA A 49 -1.63 11.66 1.47
N HIS A 50 -2.55 12.51 1.95
CA HIS A 50 -2.42 13.04 3.30
C HIS A 50 -2.81 11.97 4.32
N ARG A 51 -3.99 11.38 4.16
CA ARG A 51 -4.50 10.32 5.03
C ARG A 51 -5.04 9.15 4.19
N VAL A 52 -4.54 7.95 4.49
CA VAL A 52 -5.03 6.72 3.87
C VAL A 52 -5.47 5.76 4.96
N VAL A 53 -6.65 5.18 4.81
CA VAL A 53 -7.15 4.09 5.64
C VAL A 53 -7.47 2.90 4.75
N ILE A 54 -6.87 1.75 5.04
CA ILE A 54 -7.10 0.50 4.30
C ILE A 54 -7.65 -0.53 5.27
N ARG A 55 -8.71 -1.23 4.88
CA ARG A 55 -9.31 -2.30 5.67
C ARG A 55 -9.64 -3.53 4.84
N ALA A 56 -9.66 -4.68 5.48
CA ALA A 56 -10.17 -5.92 4.92
C ALA A 56 -11.69 -6.00 5.08
N ASP A 57 -12.40 -6.48 4.06
CA ASP A 57 -13.82 -6.82 4.15
C ASP A 57 -14.08 -8.24 3.61
N LEU A 58 -14.43 -9.15 4.52
CA LEU A 58 -14.77 -10.56 4.22
C LEU A 58 -16.14 -10.73 3.55
N ARG A 59 -17.02 -9.73 3.69
CA ARG A 59 -18.41 -9.79 3.21
C ARG A 59 -18.60 -9.10 1.86
N MET A 60 -17.57 -8.47 1.34
CA MET A 60 -17.62 -7.75 0.08
C MET A 60 -17.83 -8.69 -1.11
N GLY A 61 -18.81 -8.38 -1.97
CA GLY A 61 -19.02 -9.10 -3.24
C GLY A 61 -18.15 -8.58 -4.39
N GLY A 62 -17.69 -7.32 -4.33
CA GLY A 62 -16.80 -6.69 -5.31
C GLY A 62 -15.32 -6.90 -5.02
N LEU A 63 -14.46 -6.34 -5.88
CA LEU A 63 -13.01 -6.36 -5.70
C LEU A 63 -12.58 -5.40 -4.57
N TYR A 64 -13.07 -4.16 -4.60
CA TYR A 64 -12.78 -3.13 -3.61
C TYR A 64 -13.96 -2.18 -3.48
N ARG A 65 -13.95 -1.39 -2.41
CA ARG A 65 -14.79 -0.22 -2.20
C ARG A 65 -13.93 0.91 -1.68
N ALA A 66 -14.11 2.13 -2.19
CA ALA A 66 -13.35 3.30 -1.76
C ALA A 66 -14.24 4.52 -1.56
N ARG A 67 -13.83 5.39 -0.64
CA ARG A 67 -14.37 6.72 -0.40
C ARG A 67 -13.23 7.72 -0.32
N PHE A 68 -13.48 8.93 -0.77
CA PHE A 68 -12.48 10.00 -0.79
C PHE A 68 -13.04 11.25 -0.14
N GLY A 69 -12.15 12.07 0.42
CA GLY A 69 -12.47 13.39 0.93
C GLY A 69 -12.66 14.41 -0.20
N ASP A 70 -12.38 15.67 0.10
CA ASP A 70 -12.72 16.83 -0.76
C ASP A 70 -12.08 16.81 -2.15
N ARG A 71 -10.99 16.10 -2.34
CA ARG A 71 -10.30 16.01 -3.64
C ARG A 71 -10.40 14.62 -4.22
N MET A 72 -11.15 14.53 -5.29
CA MET A 72 -11.39 13.29 -5.99
C MET A 72 -10.15 12.85 -6.78
N PRO A 73 -9.67 11.61 -6.57
CA PRO A 73 -8.64 11.02 -7.41
C PRO A 73 -9.21 10.52 -8.73
N THR A 74 -8.33 10.32 -9.70
CA THR A 74 -8.62 9.47 -10.85
C THR A 74 -8.43 8.01 -10.46
N ILE A 75 -9.41 7.16 -10.77
CA ILE A 75 -9.35 5.74 -10.45
C ILE A 75 -9.54 4.93 -11.71
N TRP A 76 -8.69 3.91 -11.88
CA TRP A 76 -8.89 2.92 -12.94
C TRP A 76 -8.53 1.53 -12.42
N VAL A 77 -9.20 0.53 -12.98
CA VAL A 77 -9.00 -0.88 -12.65
C VAL A 77 -8.65 -1.63 -13.92
N GLN A 78 -7.50 -2.29 -13.90
CA GLN A 78 -7.03 -3.08 -15.04
C GLN A 78 -6.32 -4.34 -14.54
N GLY A 79 -6.78 -5.52 -14.96
CA GLY A 79 -6.14 -6.80 -14.61
C GLY A 79 -6.01 -7.06 -13.11
N GLY A 80 -6.98 -6.59 -12.29
CA GLY A 80 -6.93 -6.71 -10.83
C GLY A 80 -6.12 -5.60 -10.13
N VAL A 81 -5.46 -4.72 -10.88
CA VAL A 81 -4.75 -3.55 -10.32
C VAL A 81 -5.73 -2.39 -10.19
N VAL A 82 -6.01 -1.97 -8.96
CA VAL A 82 -6.78 -0.78 -8.61
C VAL A 82 -5.80 0.37 -8.44
N THR A 83 -5.76 1.30 -9.38
CA THR A 83 -4.88 2.47 -9.28
C THR A 83 -5.66 3.70 -8.90
N ILE A 84 -5.23 4.37 -7.83
CA ILE A 84 -5.80 5.60 -7.28
C ILE A 84 -4.76 6.70 -7.41
N ARG A 85 -5.05 7.69 -8.25
CA ARG A 85 -4.14 8.80 -8.54
C ARG A 85 -4.72 10.11 -8.03
N HIS A 86 -4.13 10.65 -6.98
CA HIS A 86 -4.48 12.01 -6.55
C HIS A 86 -3.95 13.07 -7.52
N PRO A 87 -4.72 14.14 -7.78
CA PRO A 87 -4.25 15.25 -8.60
C PRO A 87 -3.05 15.92 -7.92
N GLN A 88 -2.01 16.22 -8.71
CA GLN A 88 -0.94 17.11 -8.27
C GLN A 88 -1.47 18.53 -8.26
N VAL A 89 -1.45 19.17 -7.11
CA VAL A 89 -1.86 20.55 -6.98
C VAL A 89 -0.64 21.36 -6.59
N PRO A 90 -0.36 22.49 -7.25
CA PRO A 90 0.62 23.44 -6.75
C PRO A 90 0.26 23.78 -5.30
N SER A 91 1.24 23.81 -4.42
CA SER A 91 1.05 24.19 -3.03
C SER A 91 0.58 25.65 -2.97
N CYS A 92 -0.70 25.86 -2.71
CA CYS A 92 -1.22 27.19 -2.36
C CYS A 92 -1.34 27.31 -0.85
N ASP A 93 -0.24 26.98 -0.14
CA ASP A 93 -0.18 27.01 1.33
C ASP A 93 -0.43 28.42 1.92
N TRP A 94 -0.21 29.46 1.13
CA TRP A 94 -0.40 30.85 1.54
C TRP A 94 -1.88 31.32 1.57
N LEU A 95 -2.80 30.57 0.93
CA LEU A 95 -4.24 30.86 0.90
C LEU A 95 -5.08 29.99 1.86
N GLY A 96 -4.44 29.23 2.75
CA GLY A 96 -5.16 28.39 3.72
C GLY A 96 -6.00 27.25 3.12
N CYS A 97 -5.79 26.89 1.88
CA CYS A 97 -6.49 25.80 1.19
C CYS A 97 -6.05 24.42 1.71
N ARG A 98 -6.43 24.07 2.93
CA ARG A 98 -6.27 22.71 3.46
C ARG A 98 -7.29 21.77 2.86
N SER A 99 -7.11 21.35 1.63
CA SER A 99 -7.91 20.27 1.11
C SER A 99 -7.27 18.94 1.47
N GLU A 100 -7.91 18.15 2.31
CA GLU A 100 -7.42 16.86 2.74
C GLU A 100 -7.55 15.82 1.61
N ARG A 101 -6.42 15.34 1.12
CA ARG A 101 -6.36 14.17 0.23
C ARG A 101 -6.49 12.91 1.09
N SER A 102 -7.71 12.62 1.51
CA SER A 102 -8.01 11.44 2.30
C SER A 102 -8.62 10.34 1.43
N ALA A 103 -8.29 9.10 1.74
CA ALA A 103 -8.83 7.92 1.10
C ALA A 103 -9.14 6.84 2.14
N GLU A 104 -10.34 6.28 2.07
CA GLU A 104 -10.71 5.07 2.80
C GLU A 104 -10.97 3.98 1.79
N VAL A 105 -10.26 2.86 1.90
CA VAL A 105 -10.34 1.74 0.96
C VAL A 105 -10.59 0.45 1.71
N GLU A 106 -11.64 -0.24 1.31
CA GLU A 106 -11.98 -1.58 1.77
C GLU A 106 -11.63 -2.57 0.66
N LEU A 107 -10.88 -3.62 0.99
CA LEU A 107 -10.39 -4.63 0.07
C LEU A 107 -11.09 -5.97 0.33
N ASN A 108 -11.43 -6.67 -0.74
CA ASN A 108 -12.04 -7.99 -0.66
C ASN A 108 -11.04 -9.01 -0.08
N ALA A 109 -11.36 -9.56 1.09
CA ALA A 109 -10.49 -10.51 1.77
C ALA A 109 -10.44 -11.92 1.15
N ARG A 110 -11.27 -12.21 0.13
CA ARG A 110 -11.31 -13.53 -0.53
C ARG A 110 -10.16 -13.76 -1.51
N VAL A 111 -9.47 -12.69 -1.93
CA VAL A 111 -8.32 -12.75 -2.84
C VAL A 111 -7.07 -12.21 -2.16
N PRO A 112 -5.86 -12.69 -2.55
CA PRO A 112 -4.61 -12.10 -2.08
C PRO A 112 -4.40 -10.71 -2.66
N TRP A 113 -3.69 -9.86 -1.89
CA TRP A 113 -3.43 -8.48 -2.24
C TRP A 113 -1.97 -8.10 -2.13
N ASP A 114 -1.52 -7.32 -3.09
CA ASP A 114 -0.34 -6.47 -2.98
C ASP A 114 -0.77 -5.03 -2.73
N VAL A 115 -0.08 -4.34 -1.81
CA VAL A 115 -0.36 -2.93 -1.50
C VAL A 115 0.86 -2.09 -1.84
N GLU A 116 0.69 -1.12 -2.72
CA GLU A 116 1.74 -0.24 -3.20
C GLU A 116 1.33 1.23 -3.05
N ILE A 117 2.11 2.01 -2.32
CA ILE A 117 1.88 3.45 -2.12
C ILE A 117 3.07 4.21 -2.66
N ARG A 118 2.86 4.99 -3.73
CA ARG A 118 3.87 5.82 -4.36
C ARG A 118 3.64 7.30 -4.05
N GLY A 119 4.68 8.00 -3.67
CA GLY A 119 4.67 9.45 -3.38
C GLY A 119 4.47 9.78 -1.91
N GLY A 120 4.61 8.79 -1.03
CA GLY A 120 4.55 8.97 0.43
C GLY A 120 3.14 9.18 1.01
N ALA A 121 3.07 9.19 2.34
CA ALA A 121 1.85 9.48 3.07
C ALA A 121 2.14 10.23 4.37
N SER A 122 1.30 11.20 4.74
CA SER A 122 1.44 11.84 6.05
C SER A 122 0.96 10.90 7.15
N ARG A 123 -0.20 10.26 6.95
CA ARG A 123 -0.76 9.24 7.84
C ARG A 123 -1.35 8.07 7.05
N LEU A 124 -0.89 6.87 7.37
CA LEU A 124 -1.40 5.63 6.81
C LEU A 124 -1.81 4.69 7.93
N VAL A 125 -3.06 4.25 7.91
CA VAL A 125 -3.60 3.24 8.84
C VAL A 125 -4.11 2.08 8.00
N ALA A 126 -3.59 0.87 8.24
CA ALA A 126 -3.95 -0.30 7.48
C ALA A 126 -4.29 -1.49 8.40
N ASP A 127 -5.57 -1.83 8.47
CA ASP A 127 -6.01 -3.07 9.11
C ASP A 127 -6.14 -4.16 8.04
N LEU A 128 -5.11 -4.98 7.93
CA LEU A 128 -4.97 -6.02 6.92
C LEU A 128 -5.22 -7.43 7.48
N ARG A 129 -5.60 -7.57 8.74
CA ARG A 129 -5.71 -8.85 9.46
C ARG A 129 -6.56 -9.90 8.74
N GLY A 130 -7.60 -9.46 8.05
CA GLY A 130 -8.46 -10.35 7.28
C GLY A 130 -7.97 -10.68 5.87
N LEU A 131 -6.90 -10.05 5.38
CA LEU A 131 -6.38 -10.26 4.02
C LEU A 131 -5.42 -11.45 3.93
N ARG A 132 -5.20 -11.92 2.73
CA ARG A 132 -3.99 -12.63 2.33
C ARG A 132 -3.05 -11.61 1.70
N LEU A 133 -2.02 -11.20 2.43
CA LEU A 133 -1.07 -10.18 1.99
C LEU A 133 0.08 -10.84 1.23
N GLY A 134 0.30 -10.45 -0.03
CA GLY A 134 1.47 -10.84 -0.82
C GLY A 134 2.66 -9.95 -0.55
N SER A 135 2.46 -8.63 -0.61
CA SER A 135 3.50 -7.63 -0.33
C SER A 135 2.91 -6.30 0.12
N PHE A 136 3.73 -5.52 0.82
CA PHE A 136 3.41 -4.13 1.17
C PHE A 136 4.60 -3.24 0.83
N SER A 137 4.41 -2.24 -0.02
CA SER A 137 5.48 -1.33 -0.40
C SER A 137 5.03 0.13 -0.33
N LEU A 138 5.89 0.96 0.26
CA LEU A 138 5.72 2.41 0.33
C LEU A 138 6.94 3.08 -0.30
N HIS A 139 6.74 3.75 -1.42
CA HIS A 139 7.75 4.50 -2.15
C HIS A 139 7.60 5.99 -1.85
N GLY A 140 8.43 6.48 -0.96
CA GLY A 140 8.41 7.82 -0.40
C GLY A 140 8.38 7.78 1.12
N GLY A 141 8.44 8.94 1.77
CA GLY A 141 8.43 9.03 3.22
C GLY A 141 7.06 8.78 3.84
N VAL A 142 7.04 8.38 5.11
CA VAL A 142 5.82 8.28 5.90
C VAL A 142 5.99 8.98 7.26
N GLY A 143 5.04 9.87 7.58
CA GLY A 143 5.05 10.58 8.87
C GLY A 143 4.48 9.75 10.01
N ARG A 144 3.40 9.00 9.77
CA ARG A 144 2.81 8.03 10.70
C ARG A 144 2.27 6.83 9.94
N LEU A 145 2.69 5.65 10.35
CA LEU A 145 2.26 4.36 9.80
C LEU A 145 1.77 3.46 10.93
N GLU A 146 0.53 3.01 10.84
CA GLU A 146 -0.05 2.03 11.74
C GLU A 146 -0.57 0.86 10.91
N VAL A 147 0.00 -0.32 11.09
CA VAL A 147 -0.38 -1.52 10.30
C VAL A 147 -0.65 -2.69 11.21
N ALA A 148 -1.83 -3.29 11.07
CA ALA A 148 -2.10 -4.62 11.62
C ALA A 148 -2.03 -5.65 10.48
N LEU A 149 -1.09 -6.57 10.59
CA LEU A 149 -0.76 -7.55 9.57
C LEU A 149 -1.56 -8.84 9.75
N PRO A 150 -1.90 -9.55 8.66
CA PRO A 150 -2.48 -10.89 8.70
C PRO A 150 -1.44 -11.95 9.09
N ALA A 151 -1.86 -13.20 9.23
CA ALA A 151 -0.94 -14.33 9.22
C ALA A 151 -0.28 -14.43 7.83
N PRO A 152 1.07 -14.44 7.73
CA PRO A 152 1.75 -14.55 6.46
C PRO A 152 1.66 -15.97 5.88
N SER A 153 1.85 -16.09 4.58
CA SER A 153 2.06 -17.36 3.89
C SER A 153 3.39 -17.26 3.15
N GLY A 154 4.40 -17.95 3.65
CA GLY A 154 5.78 -17.79 3.24
C GLY A 154 6.41 -16.50 3.79
N THR A 155 7.44 -16.01 3.12
CA THR A 155 8.07 -14.73 3.48
C THR A 155 7.35 -13.57 2.81
N VAL A 156 6.70 -12.71 3.59
CA VAL A 156 6.01 -11.51 3.10
C VAL A 156 6.92 -10.30 3.27
N ALA A 157 7.23 -9.64 2.15
CA ALA A 157 8.06 -8.44 2.15
C ALA A 157 7.23 -7.19 2.47
N MET A 158 7.78 -6.35 3.37
CA MET A 158 7.29 -5.02 3.67
C MET A 158 8.42 -4.02 3.46
N VAL A 159 8.29 -3.13 2.47
CA VAL A 159 9.38 -2.25 2.04
C VAL A 159 8.96 -0.79 2.15
N ILE A 160 9.78 0.03 2.82
CA ILE A 160 9.60 1.48 2.90
C ILE A 160 10.84 2.12 2.26
N LEU A 161 10.67 2.66 1.04
CA LEU A 161 11.72 3.39 0.32
C LEU A 161 11.62 4.87 0.66
N GLY A 162 12.32 5.30 1.68
CA GLY A 162 12.33 6.67 2.19
C GLY A 162 12.34 6.72 3.71
N GLY A 163 12.29 7.91 4.28
CA GLY A 163 12.26 8.10 5.74
C GLY A 163 10.95 7.62 6.35
N ALA A 164 11.02 6.98 7.51
CA ALA A 164 9.88 6.48 8.25
C ALA A 164 9.85 7.05 9.68
N SER A 165 8.75 7.72 10.05
CA SER A 165 8.57 8.25 11.40
C SER A 165 7.27 7.69 12.02
N ASN A 166 7.29 7.46 13.33
CA ASN A 166 6.13 6.98 14.10
C ASN A 166 5.44 5.77 13.43
N VAL A 167 6.21 4.69 13.28
CA VAL A 167 5.77 3.44 12.64
C VAL A 167 5.42 2.41 13.71
N ALA A 168 4.19 1.93 13.69
CA ALA A 168 3.73 0.83 14.52
C ALA A 168 3.23 -0.30 13.62
N ILE A 169 3.91 -1.43 13.62
CA ILE A 169 3.56 -2.65 12.90
C ILE A 169 3.17 -3.70 13.92
N ARG A 170 1.94 -4.20 13.84
CA ARG A 170 1.44 -5.28 14.68
C ARG A 170 1.27 -6.54 13.86
N ARG A 171 1.82 -7.63 14.28
CA ARG A 171 1.76 -8.93 13.64
C ARG A 171 1.08 -9.96 14.56
N PRO A 172 0.51 -11.03 14.02
CA PRO A 172 -0.09 -12.09 14.85
C PRO A 172 0.94 -12.70 15.80
N ALA A 173 0.48 -13.15 16.96
CA ALA A 173 1.31 -13.83 17.93
C ALA A 173 1.99 -15.07 17.31
N GLY A 174 3.25 -15.30 17.66
CA GLY A 174 4.06 -16.41 17.15
C GLY A 174 4.57 -16.25 15.71
N VAL A 175 4.19 -15.18 14.99
CA VAL A 175 4.75 -14.85 13.68
C VAL A 175 6.08 -14.11 13.88
N THR A 176 7.14 -14.54 13.22
CA THR A 176 8.46 -13.91 13.32
C THR A 176 8.63 -12.77 12.33
N ALA A 177 9.51 -11.82 12.66
CA ALA A 177 9.83 -10.70 11.79
C ALA A 177 11.33 -10.39 11.79
N ARG A 178 11.80 -9.83 10.68
CA ARG A 178 13.10 -9.20 10.54
C ARG A 178 12.91 -7.73 10.23
N LEU A 179 13.70 -6.87 10.84
CA LEU A 179 13.74 -5.44 10.53
C LEU A 179 15.14 -5.06 10.07
N ARG A 180 15.25 -4.60 8.83
CA ARG A 180 16.45 -3.98 8.28
C ARG A 180 16.23 -2.49 8.11
N VAL A 181 17.17 -1.67 8.55
CA VAL A 181 17.15 -0.22 8.37
C VAL A 181 18.50 0.23 7.80
N GLU A 182 18.45 0.92 6.68
CA GLU A 182 19.59 1.55 6.04
C GLU A 182 19.46 3.08 6.23
N GLY A 183 20.51 3.75 6.73
CA GLY A 183 20.53 5.20 6.90
C GLY A 183 20.34 5.70 8.32
N GLY A 184 20.50 4.81 9.30
CA GLY A 184 20.44 5.15 10.73
C GLY A 184 19.02 5.15 11.31
N ALA A 185 18.98 5.03 12.64
CA ALA A 185 17.71 4.88 13.33
C ALA A 185 17.75 5.42 14.76
N THR A 186 16.59 5.88 15.23
CA THR A 186 16.35 6.26 16.62
C THR A 186 15.08 5.61 17.13
N ASN A 187 15.11 5.13 18.38
CA ASN A 187 13.98 4.51 19.06
C ASN A 187 13.33 3.39 18.25
N LEU A 188 14.12 2.33 17.96
CA LEU A 188 13.62 1.12 17.31
C LEU A 188 13.26 0.04 18.31
N ARG A 189 12.17 -0.66 18.07
CA ARG A 189 11.75 -1.83 18.84
C ARG A 189 11.33 -2.96 17.92
N LEU A 190 11.86 -4.15 18.19
CA LEU A 190 11.40 -5.41 17.63
C LEU A 190 11.28 -6.41 18.79
N ASP A 191 10.05 -6.72 19.16
CA ASP A 191 9.72 -7.56 20.31
C ASP A 191 10.39 -7.02 21.60
N ASP A 192 11.23 -7.82 22.24
CA ASP A 192 12.01 -7.48 23.43
C ASP A 192 13.30 -6.66 23.14
N LYS A 193 13.67 -6.50 21.86
CA LYS A 193 14.87 -5.77 21.44
C LYS A 193 14.56 -4.28 21.27
N HIS A 194 15.33 -3.44 21.95
CA HIS A 194 15.23 -1.99 21.86
C HIS A 194 16.59 -1.36 21.51
N ILE A 195 16.60 -0.49 20.50
CA ILE A 195 17.74 0.29 20.06
C ILE A 195 17.41 1.77 20.22
N GLY A 196 18.11 2.47 21.12
CA GLY A 196 17.86 3.90 21.36
C GLY A 196 18.30 4.76 20.17
N ALA A 197 19.56 4.60 19.72
CA ALA A 197 20.08 5.25 18.52
C ALA A 197 21.19 4.40 17.90
N ALA A 198 21.22 4.35 16.56
CA ALA A 198 22.28 3.73 15.80
C ALA A 198 22.46 4.43 14.45
N GLY A 199 23.71 4.57 14.02
CA GLY A 199 24.07 5.01 12.68
C GLY A 199 24.33 3.82 11.77
N GLY A 200 24.15 3.99 10.46
CA GLY A 200 24.44 2.97 9.47
C GLY A 200 23.33 1.92 9.31
N GLU A 201 23.73 0.73 8.91
CA GLU A 201 22.81 -0.37 8.66
C GLU A 201 22.51 -1.15 9.96
N LEU A 202 21.27 -1.49 10.15
CA LEU A 202 20.77 -2.30 11.26
C LEU A 202 20.01 -3.53 10.72
N ASP A 203 20.23 -4.68 11.33
CA ASP A 203 19.51 -5.94 11.07
C ASP A 203 19.07 -6.56 12.41
N LEU A 204 17.79 -6.44 12.70
CA LEU A 204 17.17 -7.04 13.88
C LEU A 204 16.26 -8.20 13.44
N ARG A 205 16.25 -9.29 14.21
CA ARG A 205 15.39 -10.46 13.96
C ARG A 205 14.70 -10.88 15.23
N SER A 206 13.44 -11.29 15.11
CA SER A 206 12.74 -12.01 16.17
C SER A 206 13.44 -13.32 16.49
N ARG A 207 13.15 -13.87 17.65
CA ARG A 207 13.58 -15.23 17.99
C ARG A 207 13.03 -16.21 16.93
N ASP A 208 13.84 -17.20 16.56
CA ASP A 208 13.48 -18.26 15.59
C ASP A 208 13.14 -17.79 14.16
N TYR A 209 13.45 -16.53 13.78
CA TYR A 209 13.20 -16.01 12.45
C TYR A 209 13.76 -16.88 11.32
N ASP A 210 14.99 -17.36 11.47
CA ASP A 210 15.66 -18.14 10.42
C ASP A 210 15.07 -19.54 10.24
N ARG A 211 14.34 -20.05 11.24
CA ARG A 211 13.66 -21.36 11.21
C ARG A 211 12.22 -21.25 10.73
N ALA A 212 11.62 -20.06 10.80
CA ALA A 212 10.22 -19.85 10.45
C ALA A 212 10.04 -19.89 8.93
N THR A 213 9.05 -20.63 8.47
CA THR A 213 8.63 -20.66 7.06
C THR A 213 7.80 -19.42 6.74
N ASP A 214 6.87 -19.09 7.63
CA ASP A 214 5.93 -17.99 7.50
C ASP A 214 6.39 -16.82 8.36
N ARG A 215 6.78 -15.71 7.70
CA ARG A 215 7.47 -14.60 8.38
C ARG A 215 7.32 -13.28 7.63
N TYR A 216 7.62 -12.19 8.31
CA TYR A 216 7.73 -10.86 7.70
C TYR A 216 9.19 -10.42 7.55
N ASP A 217 9.53 -9.85 6.39
CA ASP A 217 10.81 -9.19 6.14
C ASP A 217 10.53 -7.69 5.90
N VAL A 218 10.83 -6.86 6.91
CA VAL A 218 10.61 -5.42 6.89
C VAL A 218 11.92 -4.71 6.58
N ALA A 219 11.93 -3.89 5.53
CA ALA A 219 13.09 -3.12 5.11
C ALA A 219 12.74 -1.62 5.00
N VAL A 220 13.57 -0.77 5.59
CA VAL A 220 13.49 0.69 5.50
C VAL A 220 14.81 1.21 4.93
N THR A 221 14.78 1.83 3.74
CA THR A 221 16.01 2.29 3.05
C THR A 221 16.35 3.75 3.32
N GLY A 222 15.54 4.47 4.04
CA GLY A 222 15.85 5.80 4.58
C GLY A 222 15.95 5.72 6.09
N GLY A 223 16.25 6.79 6.78
CA GLY A 223 16.30 6.77 8.25
C GLY A 223 14.95 6.39 8.88
N ALA A 224 14.99 5.71 10.03
CA ALA A 224 13.81 5.37 10.81
C ALA A 224 13.82 6.07 12.18
N ASN A 225 12.69 6.68 12.54
CA ASN A 225 12.51 7.29 13.87
C ASN A 225 11.22 6.78 14.51
N ASN A 226 11.33 6.27 15.74
CA ASN A 226 10.19 5.75 16.49
C ASN A 226 9.43 4.66 15.71
N LEU A 227 10.10 3.52 15.47
CA LEU A 227 9.55 2.37 14.76
C LEU A 227 9.45 1.19 15.69
N SER A 228 8.27 0.60 15.78
CA SER A 228 8.03 -0.63 16.54
C SER A 228 7.40 -1.73 15.68
N ILE A 229 7.84 -2.97 15.91
CA ILE A 229 7.23 -4.19 15.39
C ILE A 229 6.97 -5.09 16.58
N ASP A 230 5.69 -5.27 16.91
CA ASP A 230 5.26 -6.00 18.08
C ASP A 230 4.25 -7.09 17.72
N GLU A 231 4.13 -8.10 18.58
CA GLU A 231 3.00 -9.02 18.57
C GLU A 231 1.77 -8.32 19.14
N GLY A 232 0.63 -8.45 18.46
CA GLY A 232 -0.61 -7.86 18.97
C GLY A 232 -1.75 -7.97 17.97
N ALA A 233 -2.96 -8.07 18.50
CA ALA A 233 -4.16 -8.19 17.67
C ALA A 233 -4.82 -6.85 17.34
N ASP A 234 -4.62 -5.80 18.14
CA ASP A 234 -5.40 -4.56 18.02
C ASP A 234 -4.54 -3.33 17.67
N LEU A 235 -5.06 -2.52 16.77
CA LEU A 235 -4.66 -1.13 16.61
C LEU A 235 -5.37 -0.35 17.73
N ASP A 236 -4.65 0.46 18.50
CA ASP A 236 -5.26 1.34 19.47
C ASP A 236 -6.25 2.28 18.74
N ARG A 237 -7.48 2.30 19.22
CA ARG A 237 -8.58 3.11 18.67
C ARG A 237 -8.44 4.58 19.04
#